data_dface8020f6b4bb079da463979354872
#
_entry.id   dface8020f6b4bb079da463979354872
#
_cell.length_a   1.000
_cell.length_b   1.000
_cell.length_c   1.000
_cell.angle_alpha   90.00
_cell.angle_beta   90.00
_cell.angle_gamma   90.00
#
_symmetry.space_group_name_H-M   'P 1'
#
loop_
_entity.id
_entity.type
_entity.pdbx_description
1 polymer ?
#
loop_
_entity_poly.entity_id
_entity_poly.type
_entity_poly.pdbx_seq_one_letter_code
_entity_poly.pdbx_strand_id
1 'polypeptide(L)'
;IKNPQFIDEADYVLIESTYGDRIHADPPDYAPELAAVIKRTFARGGNLVIPAFSVGRTQEMLYHLRRIKTEHLLPEFEDFEAYIDSPLAVEATNIFHKSVEDCFSDEAKKLVEQGINPIGFPGLKTSVTSDESKMINFSKKPLVIISASGMCEAGRIRHHLKHNLWRPESTILFVGYQVPGTLGHALLNGAKEVKLFGENIQVHLSLIHISEPTRRS
;
A
#
# COMPACT_ATOMS: atom_id res chain seq x y z
N ILE A 1 -11.06 -1.59 -13.23
CA ILE A 1 -10.28 -0.78 -14.22
C ILE A 1 -11.04 -0.85 -15.53
N LYS A 2 -11.25 0.31 -16.18
CA LYS A 2 -11.86 0.40 -17.50
C LYS A 2 -10.95 -0.22 -18.56
N ASN A 3 -11.53 -0.79 -19.60
CA ASN A 3 -10.76 -1.27 -20.74
C ASN A 3 -9.98 -0.12 -21.39
N PRO A 4 -8.78 -0.39 -21.90
CA PRO A 4 -8.00 0.62 -22.62
C PRO A 4 -8.72 1.02 -23.91
N GLN A 5 -8.46 2.25 -24.36
CA GLN A 5 -8.82 2.63 -25.71
C GLN A 5 -7.82 2.00 -26.69
N PHE A 6 -8.35 1.32 -27.70
CA PHE A 6 -7.51 0.76 -28.75
C PHE A 6 -7.10 1.85 -29.73
N ILE A 7 -5.88 1.78 -30.21
CA ILE A 7 -5.33 2.65 -31.24
C ILE A 7 -5.15 1.78 -32.48
N ASP A 8 -5.83 2.14 -33.58
CA ASP A 8 -5.82 1.33 -34.79
C ASP A 8 -4.54 1.51 -35.61
N GLU A 9 -3.93 2.73 -35.58
CA GLU A 9 -2.72 3.05 -36.32
C GLU A 9 -1.86 4.04 -35.56
N ALA A 10 -0.52 3.85 -35.59
CA ALA A 10 0.44 4.76 -35.00
C ALA A 10 1.80 4.65 -35.70
N ASP A 11 2.50 5.73 -35.95
CA ASP A 11 3.88 5.75 -36.48
C ASP A 11 4.90 5.24 -35.46
N TYR A 12 4.66 5.48 -34.17
CA TYR A 12 5.51 5.05 -33.04
C TYR A 12 4.64 4.55 -31.90
N VAL A 13 5.01 3.40 -31.34
CA VAL A 13 4.34 2.84 -30.14
C VAL A 13 5.34 2.72 -29.02
N LEU A 14 5.04 3.36 -27.89
CA LEU A 14 5.77 3.22 -26.64
C LEU A 14 4.85 2.57 -25.61
N ILE A 15 5.23 1.38 -25.11
CA ILE A 15 4.41 0.59 -24.19
C ILE A 15 5.23 0.16 -22.99
N GLU A 16 4.64 0.25 -21.77
CA GLU A 16 5.24 -0.41 -20.61
C GLU A 16 5.05 -1.93 -20.75
N SER A 17 5.99 -2.70 -20.23
CA SER A 17 5.97 -4.15 -20.29
C SER A 17 6.49 -4.83 -19.01
N THR A 18 6.26 -4.22 -17.87
CA THR A 18 6.73 -4.73 -16.56
C THR A 18 6.36 -6.19 -16.31
N TYR A 19 5.18 -6.57 -16.74
CA TYR A 19 4.66 -7.93 -16.65
C TYR A 19 4.40 -8.58 -18.02
N GLY A 20 5.05 -8.10 -19.06
CA GLY A 20 4.84 -8.56 -20.44
C GLY A 20 5.27 -10.02 -20.70
N ASP A 21 6.01 -10.63 -19.78
CA ASP A 21 6.53 -12.00 -19.86
C ASP A 21 5.67 -13.02 -19.09
N ARG A 22 4.54 -12.62 -18.50
CA ARG A 22 3.74 -13.52 -17.66
C ARG A 22 2.25 -13.17 -17.66
N ILE A 23 1.45 -14.20 -17.41
CA ILE A 23 0.01 -14.07 -17.17
C ILE A 23 -0.18 -14.15 -15.64
N HIS A 24 -0.88 -13.17 -15.09
CA HIS A 24 -1.27 -13.23 -13.68
C HIS A 24 -2.49 -14.13 -13.49
N ALA A 25 -2.56 -14.81 -12.35
CA ALA A 25 -3.77 -15.48 -11.93
C ALA A 25 -4.92 -14.47 -11.76
N ASP A 26 -6.14 -14.94 -11.80
CA ASP A 26 -7.30 -14.08 -11.47
C ASP A 26 -7.08 -13.45 -10.09
N PRO A 27 -7.29 -12.11 -9.95
CA PRO A 27 -7.05 -11.44 -8.70
C PRO A 27 -7.96 -12.02 -7.61
N PRO A 28 -7.39 -12.47 -6.47
CA PRO A 28 -8.20 -12.91 -5.34
C PRO A 28 -8.98 -11.73 -4.76
N ASP A 29 -9.90 -12.00 -3.84
CA ASP A 29 -10.45 -10.94 -3.00
C ASP A 29 -9.37 -10.49 -2.00
N TYR A 30 -8.75 -9.35 -2.26
CA TYR A 30 -7.64 -8.84 -1.44
C TYR A 30 -8.06 -8.40 -0.03
N ALA A 31 -9.34 -8.07 0.23
CA ALA A 31 -9.74 -7.56 1.53
C ALA A 31 -9.61 -8.63 2.64
N PRO A 32 -10.08 -9.89 2.47
CA PRO A 32 -9.84 -10.95 3.45
C PRO A 32 -8.35 -11.28 3.64
N GLU A 33 -7.56 -11.30 2.56
CA GLU A 33 -6.13 -11.57 2.67
C GLU A 33 -5.41 -10.47 3.46
N LEU A 34 -5.70 -9.21 3.16
CA LEU A 34 -5.15 -8.07 3.89
C LEU A 34 -5.58 -8.08 5.36
N ALA A 35 -6.86 -8.41 5.64
CA ALA A 35 -7.36 -8.58 7.01
C ALA A 35 -6.56 -9.66 7.78
N ALA A 36 -6.29 -10.80 7.14
CA ALA A 36 -5.49 -11.87 7.75
C ALA A 36 -4.04 -11.43 8.04
N VAL A 37 -3.44 -10.61 7.17
CA VAL A 37 -2.10 -10.04 7.39
C VAL A 37 -2.12 -9.07 8.57
N ILE A 38 -3.10 -8.15 8.63
CA ILE A 38 -3.27 -7.21 9.74
C ILE A 38 -3.45 -7.99 11.05
N LYS A 39 -4.37 -8.97 11.10
CA LYS A 39 -4.63 -9.79 12.27
C LYS A 39 -3.36 -10.45 12.82
N ARG A 40 -2.60 -11.14 11.98
CA ARG A 40 -1.35 -11.80 12.38
C ARG A 40 -0.30 -10.81 12.89
N THR A 41 -0.20 -9.64 12.27
CA THR A 41 0.76 -8.61 12.66
C THR A 41 0.39 -7.96 13.98
N PHE A 42 -0.87 -7.57 14.13
CA PHE A 42 -1.37 -6.88 15.32
C PHE A 42 -1.43 -7.80 16.55
N ALA A 43 -1.73 -9.07 16.35
CA ALA A 43 -1.68 -10.08 17.44
C ALA A 43 -0.27 -10.22 18.04
N ARG A 44 0.77 -9.90 17.30
CA ARG A 44 2.16 -9.83 17.79
C ARG A 44 2.55 -8.46 18.37
N GLY A 45 1.66 -7.45 18.29
CA GLY A 45 1.94 -6.08 18.72
C GLY A 45 2.78 -5.25 17.72
N GLY A 46 2.94 -5.71 16.48
CA GLY A 46 3.75 -5.06 15.47
C GLY A 46 2.97 -4.16 14.51
N ASN A 47 3.68 -3.33 13.75
CA ASN A 47 3.11 -2.48 12.70
C ASN A 47 3.07 -3.24 11.37
N LEU A 48 2.03 -2.95 10.58
CA LEU A 48 1.98 -3.33 9.17
C LEU A 48 2.45 -2.13 8.31
N VAL A 49 3.61 -2.26 7.69
CA VAL A 49 4.21 -1.23 6.84
C VAL A 49 4.00 -1.62 5.37
N ILE A 50 3.38 -0.74 4.60
CA ILE A 50 3.02 -0.95 3.19
C ILE A 50 3.73 0.08 2.32
N PRO A 51 4.86 -0.28 1.70
CA PRO A 51 5.46 0.53 0.65
C PRO A 51 4.52 0.60 -0.56
N ALA A 52 4.07 1.80 -0.93
CA ALA A 52 3.14 1.98 -2.03
C ALA A 52 3.48 3.22 -2.86
N PHE A 53 3.18 3.17 -4.16
CA PHE A 53 3.22 4.37 -4.98
C PHE A 53 2.12 5.33 -4.56
N SER A 54 2.43 6.63 -4.61
CA SER A 54 1.51 7.69 -4.16
C SER A 54 0.21 7.74 -4.96
N VAL A 55 0.25 7.34 -6.25
CA VAL A 55 -0.89 7.34 -7.15
C VAL A 55 -1.27 5.90 -7.51
N GLY A 56 -2.55 5.60 -7.44
CA GLY A 56 -3.13 4.30 -7.79
C GLY A 56 -3.08 3.31 -6.65
N ARG A 57 -1.90 2.75 -6.34
CA ARG A 57 -1.74 1.66 -5.36
C ARG A 57 -2.13 2.08 -3.93
N THR A 58 -1.78 3.28 -3.50
CA THR A 58 -2.24 3.79 -2.20
C THR A 58 -3.76 3.82 -2.12
N GLN A 59 -4.45 4.37 -3.12
CA GLN A 59 -5.91 4.48 -3.12
C GLN A 59 -6.60 3.11 -3.18
N GLU A 60 -6.02 2.16 -3.88
CA GLU A 60 -6.49 0.77 -3.89
C GLU A 60 -6.38 0.11 -2.51
N MET A 61 -5.27 0.31 -1.81
CA MET A 61 -5.11 -0.18 -0.44
C MET A 61 -6.15 0.45 0.49
N LEU A 62 -6.43 1.74 0.35
CA LEU A 62 -7.48 2.42 1.12
C LEU A 62 -8.86 1.81 0.87
N TYR A 63 -9.18 1.48 -0.37
CA TYR A 63 -10.43 0.81 -0.73
C TYR A 63 -10.58 -0.53 0.00
N HIS A 64 -9.53 -1.37 0.01
CA HIS A 64 -9.55 -2.64 0.71
C HIS A 64 -9.60 -2.48 2.24
N LEU A 65 -8.87 -1.51 2.80
CA LEU A 65 -8.93 -1.21 4.25
C LEU A 65 -10.33 -0.72 4.67
N ARG A 66 -10.99 0.10 3.84
CA ARG A 66 -12.39 0.48 4.06
C ARG A 66 -13.29 -0.77 4.07
N ARG A 67 -13.16 -1.65 3.09
CA ARG A 67 -13.93 -2.90 3.03
C ARG A 67 -13.75 -3.75 4.30
N ILE A 68 -12.52 -3.89 4.78
CA ILE A 68 -12.23 -4.60 6.04
C ILE A 68 -13.05 -4.03 7.20
N LYS A 69 -13.14 -2.68 7.30
CA LYS A 69 -13.93 -2.01 8.32
C LYS A 69 -15.43 -2.22 8.13
N THR A 70 -15.94 -1.99 6.92
CA THR A 70 -17.39 -2.01 6.65
C THR A 70 -17.98 -3.41 6.56
N GLU A 71 -17.18 -4.41 6.21
CA GLU A 71 -17.55 -5.81 6.14
C GLU A 71 -17.19 -6.57 7.44
N HIS A 72 -16.69 -5.86 8.46
CA HIS A 72 -16.30 -6.42 9.77
C HIS A 72 -15.33 -7.62 9.66
N LEU A 73 -14.40 -7.60 8.70
CA LEU A 73 -13.48 -8.71 8.45
C LEU A 73 -12.40 -8.87 9.53
N LEU A 74 -12.29 -7.91 10.46
CA LEU A 74 -11.29 -7.87 11.52
C LEU A 74 -11.92 -7.48 12.88
N PRO A 75 -12.84 -8.27 13.43
CA PRO A 75 -13.59 -7.89 14.62
C PRO A 75 -12.73 -7.73 15.88
N GLU A 76 -11.59 -8.44 15.99
CA GLU A 76 -10.68 -8.34 17.13
C GLU A 76 -9.90 -6.99 17.16
N PHE A 77 -9.82 -6.30 16.06
CA PHE A 77 -9.10 -5.03 15.89
C PHE A 77 -9.93 -4.01 15.11
N GLU A 78 -11.22 -3.92 15.39
CA GLU A 78 -12.17 -3.09 14.66
C GLU A 78 -11.75 -1.59 14.65
N ASP A 79 -11.13 -1.12 15.73
CA ASP A 79 -10.66 0.27 15.89
C ASP A 79 -9.24 0.52 15.36
N PHE A 80 -8.72 -0.36 14.49
CA PHE A 80 -7.37 -0.14 13.95
C PHE A 80 -7.24 1.20 13.23
N GLU A 81 -6.07 1.81 13.36
CA GLU A 81 -5.71 3.03 12.68
C GLU A 81 -4.79 2.75 11.48
N ALA A 82 -4.99 3.52 10.42
CA ALA A 82 -4.13 3.51 9.24
C ALA A 82 -3.65 4.92 8.91
N TYR A 83 -2.39 5.05 8.53
CA TYR A 83 -1.77 6.32 8.16
C TYR A 83 -1.37 6.32 6.68
N ILE A 84 -1.73 7.40 5.96
CA ILE A 84 -1.08 7.78 4.71
C ILE A 84 0.05 8.73 5.09
N ASP A 85 1.29 8.24 5.09
CA ASP A 85 2.46 9.06 5.38
C ASP A 85 3.24 9.38 4.10
N SER A 86 2.62 10.18 3.26
CA SER A 86 3.19 10.72 2.02
C SER A 86 2.39 11.94 1.59
N PRO A 87 2.95 13.16 1.59
CA PRO A 87 2.24 14.36 1.15
C PRO A 87 1.69 14.22 -0.27
N LEU A 88 2.46 13.62 -1.18
CA LEU A 88 2.02 13.38 -2.55
C LEU A 88 0.85 12.38 -2.62
N ALA A 89 0.84 11.35 -1.78
CA ALA A 89 -0.26 10.39 -1.75
C ALA A 89 -1.54 11.03 -1.17
N VAL A 90 -1.42 11.91 -0.19
CA VAL A 90 -2.54 12.68 0.34
C VAL A 90 -3.14 13.57 -0.76
N GLU A 91 -2.31 14.29 -1.49
CA GLU A 91 -2.77 15.14 -2.59
C GLU A 91 -3.40 14.34 -3.72
N ALA A 92 -2.78 13.23 -4.13
CA ALA A 92 -3.37 12.32 -5.11
C ALA A 92 -4.74 11.80 -4.66
N THR A 93 -4.90 11.44 -3.39
CA THR A 93 -6.18 10.99 -2.84
C THR A 93 -7.24 12.09 -2.91
N ASN A 94 -6.87 13.34 -2.65
CA ASN A 94 -7.78 14.49 -2.81
C ASN A 94 -8.21 14.69 -4.28
N ILE A 95 -7.31 14.44 -5.23
CA ILE A 95 -7.63 14.50 -6.66
C ILE A 95 -8.60 13.37 -7.05
N PHE A 96 -8.38 12.15 -6.56
CA PHE A 96 -9.30 11.03 -6.78
C PHE A 96 -10.72 11.37 -6.32
N HIS A 97 -10.89 12.01 -5.16
CA HIS A 97 -12.21 12.46 -4.68
C HIS A 97 -12.91 13.48 -5.61
N LYS A 98 -12.13 14.29 -6.33
CA LYS A 98 -12.68 15.27 -7.28
C LYS A 98 -12.95 14.67 -8.65
N SER A 99 -12.39 13.51 -8.97
CA SER A 99 -12.41 12.88 -10.29
C SER A 99 -13.16 11.53 -10.27
N VAL A 100 -14.27 11.45 -9.53
CA VAL A 100 -15.05 10.22 -9.36
C VAL A 100 -15.53 9.66 -10.70
N GLU A 101 -16.03 10.53 -11.59
CA GLU A 101 -16.58 10.12 -12.89
C GLU A 101 -15.55 9.44 -13.78
N ASP A 102 -14.32 9.92 -13.75
CA ASP A 102 -13.24 9.45 -14.62
C ASP A 102 -12.44 8.29 -14.03
N CYS A 103 -12.24 8.31 -12.70
CA CYS A 103 -11.27 7.44 -12.04
C CYS A 103 -11.89 6.23 -11.35
N PHE A 104 -13.14 6.31 -10.90
CA PHE A 104 -13.76 5.24 -10.13
C PHE A 104 -14.42 4.19 -11.00
N SER A 105 -14.40 2.94 -10.55
CA SER A 105 -15.20 1.86 -11.12
C SER A 105 -16.69 2.11 -10.87
N ASP A 106 -17.55 1.45 -11.65
CA ASP A 106 -19.00 1.60 -11.49
C ASP A 106 -19.47 1.18 -10.08
N GLU A 107 -18.82 0.19 -9.48
CA GLU A 107 -19.07 -0.22 -8.10
C GLU A 107 -18.71 0.91 -7.10
N ALA A 108 -17.54 1.54 -7.26
CA ALA A 108 -17.12 2.63 -6.39
C ALA A 108 -17.98 3.89 -6.58
N LYS A 109 -18.48 4.15 -7.80
CA LYS A 109 -19.44 5.24 -8.07
C LYS A 109 -20.75 5.04 -7.33
N LYS A 110 -21.30 3.82 -7.32
CA LYS A 110 -22.51 3.49 -6.55
C LYS A 110 -22.36 3.79 -5.06
N LEU A 111 -21.14 3.56 -4.49
CA LEU A 111 -20.89 3.93 -3.10
C LEU A 111 -20.96 5.45 -2.90
N VAL A 112 -20.39 6.23 -3.83
CA VAL A 112 -20.44 7.71 -3.78
C VAL A 112 -21.87 8.21 -3.89
N GLU A 113 -22.69 7.64 -4.76
CA GLU A 113 -24.13 7.95 -4.90
C GLU A 113 -24.90 7.69 -3.60
N GLN A 114 -24.47 6.72 -2.79
CA GLN A 114 -24.99 6.41 -1.47
C GLN A 114 -24.41 7.30 -0.35
N GLY A 115 -23.57 8.28 -0.69
CA GLY A 115 -22.88 9.15 0.26
C GLY A 115 -21.71 8.45 0.99
N ILE A 116 -21.24 7.32 0.51
CA ILE A 116 -20.13 6.55 1.08
C ILE A 116 -18.85 6.92 0.37
N ASN A 117 -17.82 7.30 1.15
CA ASN A 117 -16.47 7.50 0.59
C ASN A 117 -15.79 6.15 0.33
N PRO A 118 -15.48 5.77 -0.93
CA PRO A 118 -14.90 4.47 -1.25
C PRO A 118 -13.48 4.24 -0.73
N ILE A 119 -12.74 5.31 -0.43
CA ILE A 119 -11.34 5.26 0.01
C ILE A 119 -11.13 5.97 1.36
N GLY A 120 -12.20 6.25 2.08
CA GLY A 120 -12.18 6.83 3.42
C GLY A 120 -12.90 5.94 4.43
N PHE A 121 -12.40 5.88 5.67
CA PHE A 121 -12.99 5.10 6.75
C PHE A 121 -12.60 5.65 8.12
N PRO A 122 -13.36 5.33 9.20
CA PRO A 122 -12.99 5.71 10.56
C PRO A 122 -11.63 5.12 10.96
N GLY A 123 -10.74 5.97 11.48
CA GLY A 123 -9.37 5.57 11.82
C GLY A 123 -8.32 5.78 10.72
N LEU A 124 -8.72 6.24 9.52
CA LEU A 124 -7.78 6.71 8.52
C LEU A 124 -7.25 8.09 8.91
N LYS A 125 -5.93 8.22 8.94
CA LYS A 125 -5.21 9.45 9.27
C LYS A 125 -4.20 9.78 8.17
N THR A 126 -3.88 11.05 8.02
CA THR A 126 -2.86 11.53 7.09
C THR A 126 -1.76 12.24 7.84
N SER A 127 -0.54 12.17 7.32
CA SER A 127 0.61 12.92 7.82
C SER A 127 1.20 13.74 6.68
N VAL A 128 1.25 15.05 6.87
CA VAL A 128 1.78 16.00 5.88
C VAL A 128 3.14 16.53 6.32
N THR A 129 3.32 16.85 7.59
CA THR A 129 4.57 17.38 8.12
C THR A 129 5.57 16.28 8.51
N SER A 130 6.85 16.65 8.57
CA SER A 130 7.90 15.72 9.02
C SER A 130 7.76 15.32 10.49
N ASP A 131 7.21 16.20 11.32
CA ASP A 131 7.07 15.90 12.75
C ASP A 131 5.87 14.98 13.01
N GLU A 132 4.78 15.13 12.27
CA GLU A 132 3.67 14.14 12.27
C GLU A 132 4.18 12.77 11.86
N SER A 133 4.98 12.70 10.79
CA SER A 133 5.58 11.44 10.30
C SER A 133 6.46 10.76 11.35
N LYS A 134 7.28 11.52 12.07
CA LYS A 134 8.10 10.99 13.18
C LYS A 134 7.23 10.39 14.28
N MET A 135 6.14 11.08 14.65
CA MET A 135 5.25 10.65 15.75
C MET A 135 4.60 9.29 15.48
N ILE A 136 4.36 8.93 14.22
CA ILE A 136 3.82 7.61 13.85
C ILE A 136 4.69 6.47 14.42
N ASN A 137 6.02 6.63 14.35
CA ASN A 137 6.97 5.60 14.80
C ASN A 137 7.03 5.44 16.33
N PHE A 138 6.46 6.37 17.09
CA PHE A 138 6.39 6.32 18.57
C PHE A 138 5.05 5.77 19.08
N SER A 139 4.13 5.38 18.19
CA SER A 139 2.88 4.79 18.61
C SER A 139 3.11 3.52 19.44
N LYS A 140 2.39 3.40 20.55
CA LYS A 140 2.37 2.19 21.38
C LYS A 140 1.37 1.15 20.88
N LYS A 141 0.45 1.56 20.00
CA LYS A 141 -0.54 0.65 19.39
C LYS A 141 -0.05 0.23 18.01
N PRO A 142 -0.34 -1.00 17.59
CA PRO A 142 -0.13 -1.43 16.22
C PRO A 142 -0.84 -0.53 15.22
N LEU A 143 -0.18 -0.22 14.12
CA LEU A 143 -0.68 0.66 13.06
C LEU A 143 -0.50 0.03 11.68
N VAL A 144 -1.37 0.39 10.74
CA VAL A 144 -1.13 0.24 9.31
C VAL A 144 -0.49 1.54 8.80
N ILE A 145 0.68 1.44 8.17
CA ILE A 145 1.43 2.60 7.67
C ILE A 145 1.61 2.43 6.16
N ILE A 146 0.98 3.29 5.37
CA ILE A 146 1.14 3.34 3.91
C ILE A 146 2.03 4.52 3.58
N SER A 147 3.17 4.28 2.93
CA SER A 147 4.14 5.34 2.64
C SER A 147 4.86 5.11 1.31
N ALA A 148 5.19 6.19 0.62
CA ALA A 148 6.00 6.16 -0.59
C ALA A 148 7.51 6.21 -0.25
N SER A 149 8.35 5.62 -1.09
CA SER A 149 8.11 5.03 -2.40
C SER A 149 7.82 3.53 -2.32
N GLY A 150 7.14 3.00 -3.35
CA GLY A 150 6.74 1.59 -3.40
C GLY A 150 7.91 0.59 -3.51
N MET A 151 9.10 1.03 -3.94
CA MET A 151 10.32 0.21 -4.03
C MET A 151 11.34 0.50 -2.90
N CYS A 152 10.96 1.29 -1.90
CA CYS A 152 11.75 1.63 -0.72
C CYS A 152 13.03 2.47 -0.98
N GLU A 153 13.23 3.02 -2.18
CA GLU A 153 14.46 3.74 -2.54
C GLU A 153 14.49 5.17 -2.02
N ALA A 154 13.33 5.79 -1.86
CA ALA A 154 13.21 7.18 -1.45
C ALA A 154 11.98 7.40 -0.56
N GLY A 155 11.83 8.61 -0.03
CA GLY A 155 10.65 9.02 0.73
C GLY A 155 10.62 8.55 2.18
N ARG A 156 9.50 8.82 2.82
CA ARG A 156 9.29 8.58 4.26
C ARG A 156 9.27 7.10 4.62
N ILE A 157 8.95 6.23 3.67
CA ILE A 157 9.00 4.78 3.86
C ILE A 157 10.34 4.33 4.46
N ARG A 158 11.45 4.93 4.05
CA ARG A 158 12.78 4.56 4.56
C ARG A 158 12.93 4.81 6.06
N HIS A 159 12.28 5.84 6.60
CA HIS A 159 12.25 6.09 8.04
C HIS A 159 11.40 5.03 8.76
N HIS A 160 10.23 4.68 8.23
CA HIS A 160 9.41 3.60 8.78
C HIS A 160 10.13 2.25 8.74
N LEU A 161 10.86 1.96 7.65
CA LEU A 161 11.70 0.77 7.56
C LEU A 161 12.79 0.75 8.65
N LYS A 162 13.50 1.85 8.85
CA LYS A 162 14.51 1.96 9.92
C LYS A 162 13.93 1.62 11.29
N HIS A 163 12.70 2.02 11.58
CA HIS A 163 12.04 1.78 12.87
C HIS A 163 11.38 0.40 12.99
N ASN A 164 11.13 -0.31 11.90
CA ASN A 164 10.38 -1.57 11.91
C ASN A 164 11.16 -2.80 11.47
N LEU A 165 12.23 -2.69 10.64
CA LEU A 165 12.97 -3.84 10.10
C LEU A 165 13.51 -4.80 11.16
N TRP A 166 14.01 -4.27 12.25
CA TRP A 166 14.60 -5.05 13.35
C TRP A 166 13.57 -5.64 14.32
N ARG A 167 12.29 -5.29 14.16
CA ARG A 167 11.19 -5.72 15.04
C ARG A 167 10.52 -6.98 14.48
N PRO A 168 10.67 -8.16 15.12
CA PRO A 168 10.12 -9.42 14.62
C PRO A 168 8.58 -9.46 14.64
N GLU A 169 7.93 -8.63 15.48
CA GLU A 169 6.48 -8.49 15.53
C GLU A 169 5.89 -7.73 14.33
N SER A 170 6.68 -6.85 13.69
CA SER A 170 6.22 -6.05 12.55
C SER A 170 6.17 -6.87 11.25
N THR A 171 5.46 -6.33 10.26
CA THR A 171 5.38 -6.92 8.91
C THR A 171 5.54 -5.84 7.86
N ILE A 172 6.31 -6.11 6.79
CA ILE A 172 6.24 -5.34 5.55
C ILE A 172 5.39 -6.11 4.55
N LEU A 173 4.43 -5.42 3.95
CA LEU A 173 3.59 -5.94 2.88
C LEU A 173 3.92 -5.22 1.57
N PHE A 174 4.59 -5.90 0.67
CA PHE A 174 4.81 -5.41 -0.69
C PHE A 174 3.57 -5.64 -1.53
N VAL A 175 3.09 -4.59 -2.16
CA VAL A 175 1.84 -4.56 -2.96
C VAL A 175 2.11 -4.18 -4.42
N GLY A 176 3.35 -4.28 -4.87
CA GLY A 176 3.76 -3.96 -6.22
C GLY A 176 5.10 -4.57 -6.57
N TYR A 177 5.44 -4.55 -7.86
CA TYR A 177 6.69 -5.08 -8.39
C TYR A 177 7.90 -4.40 -7.75
N GLN A 178 8.92 -5.20 -7.46
CA GLN A 178 10.20 -4.73 -6.92
C GLN A 178 11.30 -4.95 -7.96
N VAL A 179 11.82 -3.87 -8.53
CA VAL A 179 12.86 -3.91 -9.55
C VAL A 179 14.18 -4.43 -8.96
N PRO A 180 14.90 -5.34 -9.64
CA PRO A 180 16.25 -5.76 -9.24
C PRO A 180 17.16 -4.57 -8.97
N GLY A 181 17.91 -4.64 -7.86
CA GLY A 181 18.80 -3.55 -7.43
C GLY A 181 18.16 -2.56 -6.46
N THR A 182 16.85 -2.62 -6.21
CA THR A 182 16.17 -1.77 -5.23
C THR A 182 16.21 -2.39 -3.83
N LEU A 183 16.03 -1.55 -2.80
CA LEU A 183 15.95 -1.99 -1.41
C LEU A 183 14.77 -2.95 -1.21
N GLY A 184 13.61 -2.66 -1.81
CA GLY A 184 12.44 -3.54 -1.73
C GLY A 184 12.71 -4.92 -2.31
N HIS A 185 13.41 -5.00 -3.45
CA HIS A 185 13.85 -6.26 -4.05
C HIS A 185 14.83 -7.02 -3.14
N ALA A 186 15.82 -6.34 -2.57
CA ALA A 186 16.77 -6.96 -1.64
C ALA A 186 16.05 -7.56 -0.42
N LEU A 187 15.11 -6.83 0.15
CA LEU A 187 14.28 -7.32 1.27
C LEU A 187 13.49 -8.56 0.87
N LEU A 188 12.76 -8.54 -0.26
CA LEU A 188 11.98 -9.69 -0.73
C LEU A 188 12.84 -10.94 -0.96
N ASN A 189 14.10 -10.75 -1.38
CA ASN A 189 15.06 -11.85 -1.56
C ASN A 189 15.78 -12.26 -0.27
N GLY A 190 15.27 -11.83 0.90
CA GLY A 190 15.71 -12.33 2.19
C GLY A 190 17.00 -11.68 2.73
N ALA A 191 17.30 -10.44 2.34
CA ALA A 191 18.39 -9.68 2.95
C ALA A 191 18.27 -9.71 4.48
N LYS A 192 19.33 -10.09 5.16
CA LYS A 192 19.38 -10.17 6.65
C LYS A 192 19.79 -8.85 7.27
N GLU A 193 20.43 -8.00 6.51
CA GLU A 193 20.88 -6.67 6.90
C GLU A 193 20.81 -5.73 5.70
N VAL A 194 20.42 -4.49 5.93
CA VAL A 194 20.37 -3.44 4.91
C VAL A 194 20.91 -2.13 5.47
N LYS A 195 21.46 -1.27 4.58
CA LYS A 195 21.98 0.04 4.97
C LYS A 195 20.94 1.13 4.76
N LEU A 196 20.54 1.79 5.85
CA LEU A 196 19.62 2.93 5.83
C LEU A 196 20.24 4.12 6.56
N PHE A 197 20.30 5.28 5.91
CA PHE A 197 20.85 6.52 6.49
C PHE A 197 22.26 6.35 7.06
N GLY A 198 23.10 5.52 6.44
CA GLY A 198 24.46 5.24 6.87
C GLY A 198 24.59 4.16 7.96
N GLU A 199 23.50 3.68 8.53
CA GLU A 199 23.47 2.64 9.57
C GLU A 199 23.07 1.28 8.99
N ASN A 200 23.68 0.22 9.51
CA ASN A 200 23.31 -1.15 9.21
C ASN A 200 22.12 -1.58 10.08
N ILE A 201 21.02 -1.99 9.45
CA ILE A 201 19.79 -2.40 10.13
C ILE A 201 19.56 -3.88 9.87
N GLN A 202 19.43 -4.66 10.95
CA GLN A 202 19.08 -6.07 10.88
C GLN A 202 17.62 -6.25 10.46
N VAL A 203 17.34 -7.30 9.69
CA VAL A 203 16.01 -7.61 9.16
C VAL A 203 15.45 -8.84 9.90
N HIS A 204 14.53 -8.60 10.82
CA HIS A 204 13.92 -9.63 11.65
C HIS A 204 12.40 -9.75 11.45
N LEU A 205 11.76 -8.74 10.84
CA LEU A 205 10.32 -8.72 10.63
C LEU A 205 9.85 -9.76 9.58
N SER A 206 8.51 -9.95 9.50
CA SER A 206 7.88 -10.72 8.42
C SER A 206 7.83 -9.93 7.12
N LEU A 207 8.11 -10.61 6.01
CA LEU A 207 8.00 -10.07 4.65
C LEU A 207 6.90 -10.82 3.91
N ILE A 208 5.94 -10.09 3.37
CA ILE A 208 4.82 -10.63 2.59
C ILE A 208 4.74 -9.88 1.26
N HIS A 209 4.47 -10.58 0.19
CA HIS A 209 4.19 -10.01 -1.11
C HIS A 209 2.80 -10.44 -1.57
N ILE A 210 1.95 -9.48 -1.87
CA ILE A 210 0.69 -9.69 -2.59
C ILE A 210 0.92 -9.18 -4.01
N SER A 211 0.75 -10.06 -4.99
CA SER A 211 0.97 -9.70 -6.39
C SER A 211 -0.01 -8.61 -6.83
N GLU A 212 0.49 -7.72 -7.66
CA GLU A 212 -0.28 -6.63 -8.25
C GLU A 212 -1.35 -7.20 -9.20
N PRO A 213 -2.62 -6.72 -9.13
CA PRO A 213 -3.60 -7.07 -10.14
C PRO A 213 -3.16 -6.48 -11.47
N THR A 214 -2.93 -7.34 -12.44
CA THR A 214 -2.59 -6.90 -13.79
C THR A 214 -3.80 -6.33 -14.49
N ARG A 215 -3.57 -5.34 -15.33
CA ARG A 215 -4.52 -4.98 -16.37
C ARG A 215 -4.70 -6.20 -17.27
N ARG A 216 -5.93 -6.66 -17.47
CA ARG A 216 -6.24 -7.61 -18.54
C ARG A 216 -5.93 -6.90 -19.85
N SER A 217 -5.01 -7.45 -20.62
CA SER A 217 -4.84 -7.09 -22.03
C SER A 217 -6.02 -7.59 -22.85
#